data_9666f5cff766f5bed516f66b328c6897
#
_entry.id   9666f5cff766f5bed516f66b328c6897
#
_cell.length_a   1.000
_cell.length_b   1.000
_cell.length_c   1.000
_cell.angle_alpha   90.00
_cell.angle_beta   90.00
_cell.angle_gamma   90.00
#
_symmetry.space_group_name_H-M   'P 1'
#
loop_
_entity.id
_entity.type
_entity.pdbx_description
1 polymer ?
#
loop_
_entity_poly.entity_id
_entity_poly.type
_entity_poly.pdbx_seq_one_letter_code
_entity_poly.pdbx_strand_id
1 'polypeptide(L)'
;MKEIYILSAVRTPIGSFGGSLSTVPATKLGATAIKGAIERAGVSVNDIDEVFMGNVLQAGLGQAPARQAAMFAGISNTVPATTINKVCASGMKSISLAAQSILAGDNDMVVAGGMENMSMVPHYMQARNGQKLGDISLRDGMVLDGLTDVYNDYHMGNAAELCAKECN
;
A
#
# COMPACT_ATOMS: atom_id res chain seq x y z
N MET A 1 17.92 8.53 -24.36
CA MET A 1 17.29 8.27 -23.02
C MET A 1 16.40 7.06 -23.21
N LYS A 2 16.46 6.04 -22.32
CA LYS A 2 15.59 4.85 -22.44
C LYS A 2 14.13 5.31 -22.29
N GLU A 3 13.26 4.91 -23.19
CA GLU A 3 11.82 5.20 -23.09
C GLU A 3 11.16 4.19 -22.16
N ILE A 4 10.15 4.62 -21.42
CA ILE A 4 9.38 3.80 -20.50
C ILE A 4 7.92 3.84 -20.89
N TYR A 5 7.29 2.69 -20.95
CA TYR A 5 5.90 2.54 -21.35
C TYR A 5 5.06 1.93 -20.24
N ILE A 6 3.83 2.43 -20.10
CA ILE A 6 2.81 1.81 -19.25
C ILE A 6 2.01 0.84 -20.12
N LEU A 7 2.18 -0.46 -19.90
CA LEU A 7 1.52 -1.50 -20.70
C LEU A 7 0.06 -1.70 -20.30
N SER A 8 -0.26 -1.52 -19.03
CA SER A 8 -1.63 -1.62 -18.52
C SER A 8 -1.82 -0.79 -17.26
N ALA A 9 -3.08 -0.46 -16.97
CA ALA A 9 -3.48 0.15 -15.71
C ALA A 9 -4.86 -0.40 -15.31
N VAL A 10 -4.95 -0.96 -14.11
CA VAL A 10 -6.17 -1.56 -13.57
C VAL A 10 -6.34 -1.23 -12.10
N ARG A 11 -7.55 -1.40 -11.60
CA ARG A 11 -7.86 -1.26 -10.17
C ARG A 11 -9.04 -2.15 -9.80
N THR A 12 -9.13 -2.52 -8.53
CA THR A 12 -10.35 -3.06 -7.94
C THR A 12 -11.40 -1.97 -7.78
N PRO A 13 -12.67 -2.29 -7.59
CA PRO A 13 -13.63 -1.31 -7.07
C PRO A 13 -13.12 -0.68 -5.76
N ILE A 14 -13.50 0.57 -5.52
CA ILE A 14 -13.27 1.21 -4.22
C ILE A 14 -14.42 0.81 -3.31
N GLY A 15 -14.11 0.11 -2.21
CA GLY A 15 -15.09 -0.22 -1.18
C GLY A 15 -15.33 0.94 -0.22
N SER A 16 -16.52 1.03 0.33
CA SER A 16 -16.82 1.89 1.47
C SER A 16 -16.15 1.34 2.73
N PHE A 17 -15.82 2.21 3.68
CA PHE A 17 -15.37 1.79 5.01
C PHE A 17 -16.44 0.92 5.67
N GLY A 18 -16.06 -0.25 6.18
CA GLY A 18 -16.98 -1.25 6.72
C GLY A 18 -17.88 -1.93 5.68
N GLY A 19 -17.70 -1.65 4.38
CA GLY A 19 -18.55 -2.17 3.30
C GLY A 19 -18.15 -3.56 2.79
N SER A 20 -18.57 -3.88 1.56
CA SER A 20 -18.45 -5.24 0.97
C SER A 20 -17.02 -5.78 0.86
N LEU A 21 -16.03 -4.92 0.77
CA LEU A 21 -14.61 -5.31 0.73
C LEU A 21 -13.92 -5.26 2.10
N SER A 22 -14.63 -4.91 3.16
CA SER A 22 -14.06 -4.68 4.49
C SER A 22 -13.30 -5.89 5.08
N THR A 23 -13.66 -7.10 4.69
CA THR A 23 -13.06 -8.35 5.18
C THR A 23 -11.98 -8.92 4.24
N VAL A 24 -11.69 -8.24 3.12
CA VAL A 24 -10.69 -8.71 2.15
C VAL A 24 -9.35 -8.06 2.45
N PRO A 25 -8.31 -8.83 2.85
CA PRO A 25 -7.01 -8.27 3.15
C PRO A 25 -6.43 -7.42 2.01
N ALA A 26 -5.75 -6.32 2.35
CA ALA A 26 -5.12 -5.44 1.36
C ALA A 26 -4.23 -6.22 0.38
N THR A 27 -3.50 -7.22 0.87
CA THR A 27 -2.63 -8.09 0.04
C THR A 27 -3.40 -8.91 -0.99
N LYS A 28 -4.65 -9.29 -0.72
CA LYS A 28 -5.52 -9.98 -1.67
C LYS A 28 -6.11 -9.01 -2.69
N LEU A 29 -6.48 -7.81 -2.29
CA LEU A 29 -6.90 -6.75 -3.21
C LEU A 29 -5.75 -6.39 -4.16
N GLY A 30 -4.54 -6.23 -3.62
CA GLY A 30 -3.32 -5.99 -4.40
C GLY A 30 -3.05 -7.12 -5.40
N ALA A 31 -3.16 -8.37 -4.96
CA ALA A 31 -2.98 -9.54 -5.83
C ALA A 31 -3.99 -9.56 -6.99
N THR A 32 -5.24 -9.20 -6.73
CA THR A 32 -6.27 -9.11 -7.78
C THR A 32 -5.91 -8.05 -8.81
N ALA A 33 -5.45 -6.88 -8.37
CA ALA A 33 -5.01 -5.82 -9.28
C ALA A 33 -3.77 -6.25 -10.08
N ILE A 34 -2.78 -6.87 -9.44
CA ILE A 34 -1.58 -7.38 -10.11
C ILE A 34 -1.94 -8.39 -11.21
N LYS A 35 -2.79 -9.38 -10.90
CA LYS A 35 -3.27 -10.35 -11.90
C LYS A 35 -3.94 -9.66 -13.08
N GLY A 36 -4.90 -8.79 -12.80
CA GLY A 36 -5.60 -8.06 -13.84
C GLY A 36 -4.69 -7.17 -14.69
N ALA A 37 -3.62 -6.60 -14.09
CA ALA A 37 -2.65 -5.81 -14.82
C ALA A 37 -1.83 -6.67 -15.79
N ILE A 38 -1.33 -7.82 -15.35
CA ILE A 38 -0.56 -8.78 -16.14
C ILE A 38 -1.41 -9.32 -17.29
N GLU A 39 -2.62 -9.78 -16.99
CA GLU A 39 -3.56 -10.30 -17.99
C GLU A 39 -3.89 -9.23 -19.06
N ARG A 40 -4.19 -8.00 -18.63
CA ARG A 40 -4.52 -6.91 -19.55
C ARG A 40 -3.34 -6.46 -20.42
N ALA A 41 -2.13 -6.55 -19.88
CA ALA A 41 -0.90 -6.26 -20.63
C ALA A 41 -0.58 -7.36 -21.66
N GLY A 42 -1.13 -8.56 -21.50
CA GLY A 42 -0.83 -9.70 -22.35
C GLY A 42 0.59 -10.24 -22.17
N VAL A 43 1.18 -10.05 -20.98
CA VAL A 43 2.54 -10.51 -20.64
C VAL A 43 2.50 -11.72 -19.71
N SER A 44 3.59 -12.45 -19.63
CA SER A 44 3.72 -13.59 -18.72
C SER A 44 4.10 -13.12 -17.30
N VAL A 45 3.63 -13.83 -16.29
CA VAL A 45 4.11 -13.65 -14.90
C VAL A 45 5.61 -13.88 -14.76
N ASN A 46 6.20 -14.65 -15.69
CA ASN A 46 7.63 -14.94 -15.70
C ASN A 46 8.48 -13.82 -16.31
N ASP A 47 7.85 -12.83 -16.94
CA ASP A 47 8.54 -11.68 -17.53
C ASP A 47 8.72 -10.55 -16.50
N ILE A 48 8.17 -10.70 -15.29
CA ILE A 48 8.23 -9.68 -14.25
C ILE A 48 9.56 -9.78 -13.49
N ASP A 49 10.32 -8.69 -13.52
CA ASP A 49 11.62 -8.59 -12.84
C ASP A 49 11.48 -8.14 -11.39
N GLU A 50 10.53 -7.25 -11.08
CA GLU A 50 10.34 -6.71 -9.74
C GLU A 50 8.91 -6.23 -9.50
N VAL A 51 8.52 -6.16 -8.21
CA VAL A 51 7.20 -5.66 -7.78
C VAL A 51 7.37 -4.56 -6.73
N PHE A 52 6.82 -3.37 -6.99
CA PHE A 52 6.70 -2.29 -6.02
C PHE A 52 5.22 -2.06 -5.66
N MET A 53 4.84 -2.28 -4.40
CA MET A 53 3.48 -2.02 -3.95
C MET A 53 3.45 -1.08 -2.76
N GLY A 54 2.72 0.02 -2.93
CA GLY A 54 2.41 0.95 -1.85
C GLY A 54 1.45 0.34 -0.84
N ASN A 55 1.76 0.49 0.45
CA ASN A 55 0.86 0.11 1.53
C ASN A 55 1.25 0.90 2.78
N VAL A 56 0.31 1.60 3.39
CA VAL A 56 0.54 2.48 4.55
C VAL A 56 0.26 1.75 5.85
N LEU A 57 -0.94 1.21 5.99
CA LEU A 57 -1.45 0.61 7.22
C LEU A 57 -1.15 -0.90 7.22
N GLN A 58 0.04 -1.26 7.68
CA GLN A 58 0.56 -2.62 7.57
C GLN A 58 0.32 -3.47 8.82
N ALA A 59 -0.17 -2.88 9.91
CA ALA A 59 -0.44 -3.60 11.15
C ALA A 59 -1.43 -4.75 10.93
N GLY A 60 -1.05 -5.94 11.39
CA GLY A 60 -1.87 -7.16 11.23
C GLY A 60 -1.79 -7.85 9.87
N LEU A 61 -1.12 -7.27 8.86
CA LEU A 61 -0.98 -7.91 7.54
C LEU A 61 0.13 -8.98 7.49
N GLY A 62 1.00 -9.03 8.48
CA GLY A 62 2.17 -9.91 8.48
C GLY A 62 3.36 -9.30 7.73
N GLN A 63 4.37 -10.12 7.44
CA GLN A 63 5.60 -9.66 6.81
C GLN A 63 5.41 -9.29 5.34
N ALA A 64 6.09 -8.22 4.91
CA ALA A 64 6.28 -7.86 3.51
C ALA A 64 4.98 -7.90 2.66
N PRO A 65 4.00 -7.02 2.88
CA PRO A 65 2.72 -7.04 2.18
C PRO A 65 2.83 -7.07 0.65
N ALA A 66 3.77 -6.34 0.04
CA ALA A 66 4.01 -6.39 -1.40
C ALA A 66 4.40 -7.80 -1.87
N ARG A 67 5.26 -8.48 -1.10
CA ARG A 67 5.66 -9.87 -1.35
C ARG A 67 4.46 -10.80 -1.31
N GLN A 68 3.60 -10.66 -0.30
CA GLN A 68 2.38 -11.46 -0.21
C GLN A 68 1.48 -11.24 -1.43
N ALA A 69 1.27 -9.98 -1.84
CA ALA A 69 0.45 -9.67 -3.00
C ALA A 69 1.03 -10.28 -4.30
N ALA A 70 2.34 -10.18 -4.51
CA ALA A 70 3.04 -10.78 -5.65
C ALA A 70 2.86 -12.31 -5.69
N MET A 71 3.09 -12.98 -4.57
CA MET A 71 2.92 -14.44 -4.46
C MET A 71 1.47 -14.87 -4.68
N PHE A 72 0.49 -14.16 -4.10
CA PHE A 72 -0.93 -14.43 -4.34
C PHE A 72 -1.36 -14.14 -5.80
N ALA A 73 -0.64 -13.28 -6.50
CA ALA A 73 -0.84 -13.03 -7.92
C ALA A 73 -0.24 -14.12 -8.83
N GLY A 74 0.60 -15.01 -8.30
CA GLY A 74 1.25 -16.08 -9.05
C GLY A 74 2.63 -15.69 -9.60
N ILE A 75 3.18 -14.55 -9.19
CA ILE A 75 4.56 -14.16 -9.54
C ILE A 75 5.54 -15.07 -8.79
N SER A 76 6.65 -15.43 -9.44
CA SER A 76 7.66 -16.33 -8.89
C SER A 76 8.23 -15.83 -7.55
N ASN A 77 8.59 -16.76 -6.68
CA ASN A 77 9.30 -16.47 -5.44
C ASN A 77 10.74 -15.96 -5.63
N THR A 78 11.27 -16.01 -6.83
CA THR A 78 12.56 -15.43 -7.19
C THR A 78 12.50 -13.94 -7.51
N VAL A 79 11.30 -13.41 -7.81
CA VAL A 79 11.10 -12.00 -8.14
C VAL A 79 11.11 -11.16 -6.86
N PRO A 80 11.96 -10.13 -6.74
CA PRO A 80 11.95 -9.21 -5.62
C PRO A 80 10.62 -8.47 -5.49
N ALA A 81 10.21 -8.17 -4.26
CA ALA A 81 9.01 -7.38 -4.02
C ALA A 81 9.20 -6.46 -2.82
N THR A 82 8.98 -5.16 -3.04
CA THR A 82 9.23 -4.12 -2.04
C THR A 82 7.93 -3.38 -1.69
N THR A 83 7.65 -3.30 -0.39
CA THR A 83 6.53 -2.51 0.13
C THR A 83 6.98 -1.07 0.35
N ILE A 84 6.25 -0.13 -0.25
CA ILE A 84 6.57 1.31 -0.22
C ILE A 84 5.59 2.01 0.71
N ASN A 85 6.10 2.81 1.63
CA ASN A 85 5.29 3.73 2.40
C ASN A 85 5.77 5.17 2.18
N LYS A 86 4.97 5.95 1.51
CA LYS A 86 5.04 7.40 1.37
C LYS A 86 3.67 8.00 1.66
N VAL A 87 3.02 7.52 2.70
CA VAL A 87 1.66 7.88 3.09
C VAL A 87 0.72 7.81 1.86
N CYS A 88 -0.17 8.77 1.65
CA CYS A 88 -1.14 8.78 0.55
C CYS A 88 -0.51 8.67 -0.86
N ALA A 89 0.75 9.03 -1.02
CA ALA A 89 1.48 8.95 -2.29
C ALA A 89 2.22 7.63 -2.53
N SER A 90 1.99 6.59 -1.70
CA SER A 90 2.74 5.32 -1.77
C SER A 90 2.61 4.61 -3.11
N GLY A 91 1.39 4.53 -3.66
CA GLY A 91 1.16 3.93 -4.97
C GLY A 91 1.84 4.71 -6.11
N MET A 92 1.77 6.03 -6.08
CA MET A 92 2.46 6.90 -7.05
C MET A 92 3.98 6.77 -6.93
N LYS A 93 4.51 6.69 -5.70
CA LYS A 93 5.94 6.49 -5.46
C LYS A 93 6.41 5.13 -5.99
N SER A 94 5.60 4.09 -5.91
CA SER A 94 5.90 2.78 -6.51
C SER A 94 6.12 2.90 -8.02
N ILE A 95 5.27 3.63 -8.74
CA ILE A 95 5.41 3.88 -10.18
C ILE A 95 6.71 4.66 -10.47
N SER A 96 7.00 5.68 -9.66
CA SER A 96 8.26 6.45 -9.80
C SER A 96 9.50 5.57 -9.61
N LEU A 97 9.49 4.65 -8.65
CA LEU A 97 10.60 3.72 -8.40
C LEU A 97 10.74 2.71 -9.53
N ALA A 98 9.64 2.18 -10.06
CA ALA A 98 9.66 1.30 -11.22
C ALA A 98 10.30 1.98 -12.44
N ALA A 99 9.90 3.22 -12.72
CA ALA A 99 10.51 4.00 -13.78
C ALA A 99 12.01 4.22 -13.56
N GLN A 100 12.42 4.54 -12.33
CA GLN A 100 13.83 4.72 -11.97
C GLN A 100 14.64 3.43 -12.16
N SER A 101 14.13 2.27 -11.73
CA SER A 101 14.83 0.99 -11.87
C SER A 101 15.01 0.59 -13.35
N ILE A 102 14.02 0.85 -14.19
CA ILE A 102 14.11 0.61 -15.64
C ILE A 102 15.13 1.57 -16.30
N LEU A 103 15.15 2.85 -15.90
CA LEU A 103 16.13 3.81 -16.40
C LEU A 103 17.55 3.47 -15.96
N ALA A 104 17.74 2.98 -14.75
CA ALA A 104 19.03 2.52 -14.22
C ALA A 104 19.55 1.26 -14.93
N GLY A 105 18.65 0.49 -15.56
CA GLY A 105 18.99 -0.76 -16.22
C GLY A 105 18.93 -1.98 -15.30
N ASP A 106 18.35 -1.82 -14.10
CA ASP A 106 18.19 -2.92 -13.15
C ASP A 106 17.07 -3.87 -13.57
N ASN A 107 16.03 -3.33 -14.20
CA ASN A 107 14.82 -4.05 -14.61
C ASN A 107 14.39 -3.66 -16.03
N ASP A 108 13.66 -4.56 -16.69
CA ASP A 108 12.99 -4.29 -17.97
C ASP A 108 11.46 -4.26 -17.81
N MET A 109 10.89 -5.11 -16.93
CA MET A 109 9.45 -5.18 -16.70
C MET A 109 9.11 -5.20 -15.21
N VAL A 110 8.34 -4.21 -14.75
CA VAL A 110 8.04 -4.01 -13.33
C VAL A 110 6.53 -3.86 -13.12
N VAL A 111 6.03 -4.50 -12.08
CA VAL A 111 4.68 -4.24 -11.58
C VAL A 111 4.75 -3.20 -10.47
N ALA A 112 4.02 -2.09 -10.63
CA ALA A 112 3.97 -1.01 -9.66
C ALA A 112 2.52 -0.63 -9.33
N GLY A 113 2.22 -0.45 -8.06
CA GLY A 113 0.88 -0.10 -7.64
C GLY A 113 0.77 0.21 -6.16
N GLY A 114 -0.44 0.05 -5.64
CA GLY A 114 -0.73 0.19 -4.22
C GLY A 114 -1.93 -0.64 -3.81
N MET A 115 -2.07 -0.85 -2.53
CA MET A 115 -3.15 -1.60 -1.91
C MET A 115 -3.40 -1.08 -0.50
N GLU A 116 -4.65 -1.07 -0.06
CA GLU A 116 -5.01 -0.65 1.29
C GLU A 116 -6.36 -1.25 1.69
N ASN A 117 -6.54 -1.61 2.94
CA ASN A 117 -7.84 -1.86 3.54
C ASN A 117 -7.91 -1.24 4.92
N MET A 118 -8.48 -0.05 5.01
CA MET A 118 -8.60 0.70 6.26
C MET A 118 -9.57 0.04 7.25
N SER A 119 -10.54 -0.74 6.76
CA SER A 119 -11.51 -1.44 7.61
C SER A 119 -10.92 -2.59 8.44
N MET A 120 -9.75 -3.11 8.03
CA MET A 120 -9.09 -4.22 8.73
C MET A 120 -7.96 -3.78 9.66
N VAL A 121 -7.71 -2.48 9.77
CA VAL A 121 -6.62 -1.98 10.63
C VAL A 121 -7.00 -2.23 12.09
N PRO A 122 -6.12 -2.88 12.88
CA PRO A 122 -6.42 -3.18 14.27
C PRO A 122 -6.33 -1.95 15.17
N HIS A 123 -7.06 -2.01 16.28
CA HIS A 123 -6.75 -1.20 17.44
C HIS A 123 -5.65 -1.89 18.23
N TYR A 124 -4.68 -1.15 18.75
CA TYR A 124 -3.56 -1.72 19.48
C TYR A 124 -3.10 -0.86 20.65
N MET A 125 -2.32 -1.47 21.50
CA MET A 125 -1.68 -0.85 22.65
C MET A 125 -0.21 -1.26 22.74
N GLN A 126 0.60 -0.46 23.42
CA GLN A 126 1.96 -0.84 23.79
C GLN A 126 1.94 -1.66 25.08
N ALA A 127 1.90 -2.99 24.94
CA ALA A 127 1.74 -3.91 26.06
C ALA A 127 2.98 -4.77 26.37
N ARG A 128 4.09 -4.59 25.65
CA ARG A 128 5.26 -5.47 25.79
C ARG A 128 5.85 -5.47 27.21
N ASN A 129 5.74 -4.34 27.92
CA ASN A 129 6.19 -4.22 29.31
C ASN A 129 5.10 -4.57 30.34
N GLY A 130 3.93 -5.01 29.89
CA GLY A 130 2.77 -5.29 30.73
C GLY A 130 2.08 -4.04 31.25
N GLN A 131 0.87 -4.25 31.81
CA GLN A 131 0.12 -3.23 32.53
C GLN A 131 -0.05 -3.71 33.99
N LYS A 132 0.62 -3.04 34.92
CA LYS A 132 0.65 -3.48 36.35
C LYS A 132 -0.52 -2.93 37.14
N LEU A 133 -1.04 -1.77 36.80
CA LEU A 133 -2.11 -1.11 37.57
C LEU A 133 -2.78 -0.06 36.66
N GLY A 134 -4.09 0.16 36.84
CA GLY A 134 -4.89 1.16 36.14
C GLY A 134 -5.49 0.66 34.83
N ASP A 135 -6.14 1.56 34.12
CA ASP A 135 -6.88 1.26 32.89
C ASP A 135 -5.97 1.00 31.70
N ILE A 136 -6.49 0.26 30.73
CA ILE A 136 -5.86 0.02 29.42
C ILE A 136 -6.64 0.78 28.36
N SER A 137 -5.95 1.59 27.58
CA SER A 137 -6.53 2.22 26.39
C SER A 137 -6.00 1.59 25.11
N LEU A 138 -6.88 1.33 24.16
CA LEU A 138 -6.53 0.91 22.80
C LEU A 138 -6.51 2.15 21.89
N ARG A 139 -5.55 2.19 20.98
CA ARG A 139 -5.43 3.24 19.97
C ARG A 139 -5.89 2.71 18.62
N ASP A 140 -6.70 3.47 17.91
CA ASP A 140 -7.07 3.15 16.54
C ASP A 140 -5.84 3.31 15.63
N GLY A 141 -5.35 2.19 15.10
CA GLY A 141 -4.17 2.18 14.23
C GLY A 141 -4.40 2.93 12.92
N MET A 142 -5.62 2.93 12.40
CA MET A 142 -5.96 3.68 11.19
C MET A 142 -5.80 5.20 11.42
N VAL A 143 -6.32 5.70 12.52
CA VAL A 143 -6.22 7.13 12.87
C VAL A 143 -4.77 7.48 13.19
N LEU A 144 -4.13 6.70 14.06
CA LEU A 144 -2.79 6.97 14.54
C LEU A 144 -1.74 6.99 13.42
N ASP A 145 -1.72 5.96 12.58
CA ASP A 145 -0.65 5.74 11.61
C ASP A 145 -0.97 6.31 10.21
N GLY A 146 -2.24 6.56 9.93
CA GLY A 146 -2.67 7.02 8.60
C GLY A 146 -3.27 8.41 8.54
N LEU A 147 -3.88 8.90 9.61
CA LEU A 147 -4.73 10.08 9.56
C LEU A 147 -4.36 11.19 10.57
N THR A 148 -3.35 10.98 11.39
CA THR A 148 -2.90 11.98 12.37
C THR A 148 -1.65 12.71 11.88
N ASP A 149 -1.68 14.03 11.92
CA ASP A 149 -0.47 14.85 11.83
C ASP A 149 0.32 14.70 13.14
N VAL A 150 1.49 14.07 13.03
CA VAL A 150 2.34 13.75 14.18
C VAL A 150 3.01 14.98 14.80
N TYR A 151 3.06 16.09 14.09
CA TYR A 151 3.72 17.32 14.54
C TYR A 151 2.79 18.23 15.33
N ASN A 152 1.52 18.26 14.95
CA ASN A 152 0.52 19.15 15.53
C ASN A 152 -0.60 18.40 16.29
N ASP A 153 -0.56 17.05 16.27
CA ASP A 153 -1.49 16.17 16.98
C ASP A 153 -2.97 16.42 16.65
N TYR A 154 -3.27 16.56 15.35
CA TYR A 154 -4.65 16.68 14.86
C TYR A 154 -4.88 15.80 13.61
N HIS A 155 -6.15 15.52 13.34
CA HIS A 155 -6.56 14.72 12.19
C HIS A 155 -6.27 15.47 10.87
N MET A 156 -5.87 14.71 9.82
CA MET A 156 -5.57 15.29 8.49
C MET A 156 -6.75 16.04 7.87
N GLY A 157 -7.99 15.71 8.24
CA GLY A 157 -9.16 16.51 7.88
C GLY A 157 -9.09 17.95 8.40
N ASN A 158 -8.65 18.11 9.65
CA ASN A 158 -8.45 19.45 10.22
C ASN A 158 -7.33 20.21 9.52
N ALA A 159 -6.27 19.52 9.10
CA ALA A 159 -5.22 20.11 8.28
C ALA A 159 -5.76 20.62 6.93
N ALA A 160 -6.64 19.85 6.29
CA ALA A 160 -7.28 20.26 5.04
C ALA A 160 -8.18 21.50 5.22
N GLU A 161 -8.98 21.55 6.29
CA GLU A 161 -9.81 22.72 6.61
C GLU A 161 -8.96 23.97 6.90
N LEU A 162 -7.84 23.80 7.61
CA LEU A 162 -6.90 24.88 7.86
C LEU A 162 -6.29 25.40 6.56
N CYS A 163 -5.85 24.51 5.70
CA CYS A 163 -5.31 24.85 4.38
C CYS A 163 -6.35 25.59 3.52
N ALA A 164 -7.58 25.09 3.47
CA ALA A 164 -8.67 25.76 2.74
C ALA A 164 -8.97 27.18 3.27
N LYS A 165 -8.82 27.38 4.57
CA LYS A 165 -9.05 28.69 5.20
C LYS A 165 -7.92 29.69 4.92
N GLU A 166 -6.68 29.22 4.87
CA GLU A 166 -5.49 30.10 4.79
C GLU A 166 -4.98 30.31 3.36
N CYS A 167 -5.30 29.39 2.43
CA CYS A 167 -4.78 29.38 1.07
C CYS A 167 -5.81 29.81 0.01
N ASN A 168 -6.89 30.50 0.38
CA ASN A 168 -7.88 31.08 -0.55
C ASN A 168 -7.34 32.27 -1.32
#